data_ea50283d03510a72275721fb80003fb1
#
_entry.id   ea50283d03510a72275721fb80003fb1
#
_cell.length_a   1.000
_cell.length_b   1.000
_cell.length_c   1.000
_cell.angle_alpha   90.00
_cell.angle_beta   90.00
_cell.angle_gamma   90.00
#
_symmetry.space_group_name_H-M   'P 1'
#
loop_
_entity.id
_entity.type
_entity.pdbx_description
1 polymer ?
#
loop_
_entity_poly.entity_id
_entity_poly.type
_entity_poly.pdbx_seq_one_letter_code
_entity_poly.pdbx_strand_id
1 'polypeptide(L)'
;MTVVPADVVICGAGIAGVAAAYQLSVRHGAGRVVLVDERPPLSLTSDKSTEAYRNWWPGPDDALLALMSRSIDLLEELADRSDNVFRMNRRGTTRRPGTTGP
;
A
#
# COMPACT_ATOMS: atom_id res chain seq x y z
N MET A 1 -7.92 32.75 11.38
CA MET A 1 -7.61 31.30 11.26
C MET A 1 -8.58 30.65 10.28
N THR A 2 -8.08 29.91 9.34
CA THR A 2 -8.93 29.20 8.38
C THR A 2 -9.20 27.78 8.88
N VAL A 3 -10.47 27.41 8.93
CA VAL A 3 -10.87 26.06 9.30
C VAL A 3 -11.26 25.31 8.03
N VAL A 4 -10.67 24.13 7.85
CA VAL A 4 -10.99 23.26 6.72
C VAL A 4 -11.78 22.07 7.23
N PRO A 5 -13.04 21.92 6.82
CA PRO A 5 -13.83 20.76 7.26
C PRO A 5 -13.32 19.49 6.58
N ALA A 6 -13.33 18.38 7.33
CA ALA A 6 -12.92 17.08 6.83
C ALA A 6 -13.78 15.99 7.46
N ASP A 7 -14.03 14.95 6.69
CA ASP A 7 -14.70 13.74 7.21
C ASP A 7 -13.68 12.81 7.86
N VAL A 8 -12.48 12.76 7.31
CA VAL A 8 -11.38 11.95 7.83
C VAL A 8 -10.10 12.76 7.76
N VAL A 9 -9.34 12.77 8.84
CA VAL A 9 -8.00 13.35 8.88
C VAL A 9 -7.00 12.23 9.13
N ILE A 10 -6.00 12.14 8.27
CA ILE A 10 -4.92 11.14 8.40
C ILE A 10 -3.65 11.89 8.79
N CYS A 11 -3.09 11.54 9.92
CA CYS A 11 -1.84 12.12 10.40
C CYS A 11 -0.67 11.25 9.96
N GLY A 12 0.16 11.79 9.10
CA GLY A 12 1.29 11.09 8.53
C GLY A 12 1.12 10.78 7.05
N ALA A 13 2.05 11.26 6.24
CA ALA A 13 2.02 11.12 4.78
C ALA A 13 3.15 10.21 4.29
N GLY A 14 3.45 9.14 5.03
CA GLY A 14 4.23 8.02 4.54
C GLY A 14 3.34 7.12 3.68
N ILE A 15 3.85 5.95 3.28
CA ILE A 15 3.11 5.06 2.38
C ILE A 15 1.79 4.60 3.00
N ALA A 16 1.76 4.35 4.30
CA ALA A 16 0.53 3.90 4.96
C ALA A 16 -0.55 4.99 4.94
N GLY A 17 -0.19 6.23 5.25
CA GLY A 17 -1.13 7.35 5.21
C GLY A 17 -1.62 7.65 3.80
N VAL A 18 -0.72 7.65 2.83
CA VAL A 18 -1.07 7.88 1.43
C VAL A 18 -1.98 6.77 0.91
N ALA A 19 -1.67 5.52 1.22
CA ALA A 19 -2.50 4.38 0.82
C ALA A 19 -3.89 4.44 1.46
N ALA A 20 -3.96 4.77 2.75
CA ALA A 20 -5.24 4.92 3.44
C ALA A 20 -6.08 6.04 2.82
N ALA A 21 -5.47 7.19 2.51
CA ALA A 21 -6.16 8.29 1.86
C ALA A 21 -6.72 7.88 0.50
N TYR A 22 -5.91 7.17 -0.29
CA TYR A 22 -6.33 6.67 -1.60
C TYR A 22 -7.51 5.71 -1.47
N GLN A 23 -7.40 4.72 -0.59
CA GLN A 23 -8.47 3.72 -0.41
C GLN A 23 -9.77 4.38 0.06
N LEU A 24 -9.68 5.28 1.03
CA LEU A 24 -10.87 5.95 1.56
C LEU A 24 -11.51 6.89 0.55
N SER A 25 -10.73 7.71 -0.14
CA SER A 25 -11.29 8.74 -1.02
C SER A 25 -11.64 8.22 -2.40
N VAL A 26 -10.74 7.46 -3.01
CA VAL A 26 -10.91 7.02 -4.41
C VAL A 26 -11.75 5.76 -4.50
N ARG A 27 -11.46 4.77 -3.65
CA ARG A 27 -12.13 3.47 -3.76
C ARG A 27 -13.41 3.36 -2.95
N HIS A 28 -13.55 4.11 -1.89
CA HIS A 28 -14.70 4.00 -0.99
C HIS A 28 -15.52 5.28 -0.83
N GLY A 29 -15.11 6.36 -1.48
CA GLY A 29 -15.88 7.59 -1.50
C GLY A 29 -16.17 8.17 -0.12
N ALA A 30 -15.20 8.18 0.77
CA ALA A 30 -15.40 8.58 2.17
C ALA A 30 -15.56 10.09 2.38
N GLY A 31 -15.81 10.86 1.33
CA GLY A 31 -15.98 12.31 1.43
C GLY A 31 -14.65 13.04 1.39
N ARG A 32 -14.51 14.08 2.21
CA ARG A 32 -13.29 14.87 2.24
C ARG A 32 -12.27 14.22 3.17
N VAL A 33 -11.21 13.68 2.57
CA VAL A 33 -10.09 13.10 3.29
C VAL A 33 -8.93 14.08 3.25
N VAL A 34 -8.39 14.42 4.41
CA VAL A 34 -7.28 15.36 4.54
C VAL A 34 -6.08 14.61 5.11
N LEU A 35 -4.95 14.75 4.43
CA LEU A 35 -3.69 14.13 4.82
C LEU A 35 -2.78 15.22 5.35
N VAL A 36 -2.26 15.07 6.56
CA VAL A 36 -1.41 16.08 7.19
C VAL A 36 -0.06 15.49 7.58
N ASP A 37 1.00 16.26 7.32
CA ASP A 37 2.34 15.91 7.72
C ASP A 37 3.17 17.19 7.80
N GLU A 38 4.11 17.25 8.70
CA GLU A 38 5.05 18.38 8.79
C GLU A 38 6.14 18.30 7.73
N ARG A 39 6.28 17.18 7.05
CA ARG A 39 7.31 16.92 6.04
C ARG A 39 6.65 16.59 4.70
N PRO A 40 7.39 16.70 3.59
CA PRO A 40 6.87 16.25 2.30
C PRO A 40 6.45 14.78 2.33
N PRO A 41 5.44 14.40 1.55
CA PRO A 41 5.00 13.00 1.52
C PRO A 41 6.12 12.04 1.16
N LEU A 42 6.12 10.85 1.79
CA LEU A 42 7.07 9.77 1.51
C LEU A 42 8.54 10.14 1.71
N SER A 43 8.83 11.08 2.62
CA SER A 43 10.19 11.62 2.77
C SER A 43 11.05 10.92 3.81
N LEU A 44 10.48 10.00 4.58
CA LEU A 44 11.23 9.27 5.62
C LEU A 44 11.37 7.79 5.25
N THR A 45 10.91 6.90 6.12
CA THR A 45 11.09 5.45 5.96
C THR A 45 10.61 4.94 4.60
N SER A 46 9.48 5.43 4.11
CA SER A 46 8.94 5.00 2.82
C SER A 46 9.86 5.35 1.64
N ASP A 47 10.58 6.46 1.75
CA ASP A 47 11.55 6.85 0.72
C ASP A 47 12.82 5.99 0.77
N LYS A 48 13.12 5.42 1.92
CA LYS A 48 14.37 4.68 2.15
C LYS A 48 14.22 3.17 2.10
N SER A 49 12.99 2.68 1.89
CA SER A 49 12.74 1.25 1.95
C SER A 49 13.19 0.52 0.69
N THR A 50 13.35 -0.79 0.82
CA THR A 50 13.75 -1.66 -0.30
C THR A 50 12.61 -1.90 -1.29
N GLU A 51 11.38 -1.60 -0.91
CA GLU A 51 10.18 -1.77 -1.73
C GLU A 51 9.98 -3.24 -2.16
N ALA A 52 10.21 -4.16 -1.22
CA ALA A 52 10.00 -5.59 -1.46
C ALA A 52 8.65 -6.04 -0.92
N TYR A 53 8.07 -7.01 -1.57
CA TYR A 53 6.81 -7.61 -1.14
C TYR A 53 6.88 -9.13 -1.28
N ARG A 54 5.96 -9.82 -0.60
CA ARG A 54 5.88 -11.29 -0.63
C ARG A 54 4.44 -11.75 -0.55
N ASN A 55 4.19 -12.96 -1.04
CA ASN A 55 2.87 -13.58 -0.96
C ASN A 55 2.86 -14.84 -0.09
N TRP A 56 3.81 -14.96 0.80
CA TRP A 56 3.91 -16.11 1.70
C TRP A 56 4.40 -15.69 3.07
N TRP A 57 3.87 -16.33 4.09
CA TRP A 57 4.26 -16.12 5.48
C TRP A 57 4.13 -17.43 6.26
N PRO A 58 5.13 -17.81 7.08
CA PRO A 58 5.11 -19.08 7.83
C PRO A 58 4.30 -18.98 9.11
N GLY A 59 3.13 -18.35 9.06
CA GLY A 59 2.27 -18.18 10.21
C GLY A 59 1.40 -19.40 10.48
N PRO A 60 0.75 -19.45 11.65
CA PRO A 60 -0.07 -20.58 12.04
C PRO A 60 -1.43 -20.64 11.32
N ASP A 61 -1.83 -19.58 10.65
CA ASP A 61 -3.10 -19.53 9.91
C ASP A 61 -2.91 -18.76 8.60
N ASP A 62 -3.99 -18.62 7.86
CA ASP A 62 -3.96 -18.03 6.52
C ASP A 62 -4.22 -16.52 6.48
N ALA A 63 -4.41 -15.88 7.61
CA ALA A 63 -4.79 -14.46 7.63
C ALA A 63 -3.72 -13.56 7.00
N LEU A 64 -2.45 -13.74 7.38
CA LEU A 64 -1.37 -12.95 6.81
C LEU A 64 -1.13 -13.28 5.34
N LEU A 65 -1.29 -14.54 4.96
CA LEU A 65 -1.19 -14.94 3.56
C LEU A 65 -2.28 -14.25 2.73
N ALA A 66 -3.50 -14.23 3.23
CA ALA A 66 -4.60 -13.57 2.56
C ALA A 66 -4.35 -12.05 2.43
N LEU A 67 -3.86 -11.43 3.50
CA LEU A 67 -3.51 -10.01 3.50
C LEU A 67 -2.44 -9.70 2.46
N MET A 68 -1.37 -10.48 2.43
CA MET A 68 -0.27 -10.27 1.49
C MET A 68 -0.71 -10.48 0.04
N SER A 69 -1.47 -11.53 -0.21
CA SER A 69 -1.96 -11.83 -1.56
C SER A 69 -2.90 -10.74 -2.06
N ARG A 70 -3.82 -10.29 -1.21
CA ARG A 70 -4.73 -9.21 -1.57
C ARG A 70 -3.98 -7.90 -1.82
N SER A 71 -2.96 -7.62 -1.01
CA SER A 71 -2.14 -6.41 -1.17
C SER A 71 -1.41 -6.41 -2.51
N ILE A 72 -0.86 -7.54 -2.91
CA ILE A 72 -0.19 -7.68 -4.21
C ILE A 72 -1.18 -7.50 -5.36
N ASP A 73 -2.38 -8.07 -5.24
CA ASP A 73 -3.43 -7.89 -6.24
C ASP A 73 -3.80 -6.42 -6.41
N LEU A 74 -3.90 -5.68 -5.30
CA LEU A 74 -4.17 -4.25 -5.34
C LEU A 74 -3.02 -3.47 -5.98
N LEU A 75 -1.78 -3.85 -5.70
CA LEU A 75 -0.62 -3.22 -6.35
C LEU A 75 -0.63 -3.49 -7.86
N GLU A 76 -0.95 -4.71 -8.28
CA GLU A 76 -1.06 -5.02 -9.70
C GLU A 76 -2.15 -4.22 -10.39
N GLU A 77 -3.28 -4.07 -9.73
CA GLU A 77 -4.36 -3.25 -10.25
C GLU A 77 -3.91 -1.80 -10.45
N LEU A 78 -3.18 -1.25 -9.48
CA LEU A 78 -2.61 0.09 -9.60
C LEU A 78 -1.55 0.16 -10.72
N ALA A 79 -0.73 -0.87 -10.85
CA ALA A 79 0.26 -0.94 -11.92
C ALA A 79 -0.42 -0.92 -13.29
N ASP A 80 -1.46 -1.72 -13.47
CA ASP A 80 -2.20 -1.78 -14.74
C ASP A 80 -2.85 -0.44 -15.06
N ARG A 81 -3.43 0.20 -14.06
CA ARG A 81 -4.14 1.48 -14.25
C ARG A 81 -3.20 2.66 -14.47
N SER A 82 -1.96 2.56 -14.04
CA SER A 82 -0.96 3.62 -14.16
C SER A 82 0.09 3.37 -15.24
N ASP A 83 -0.10 2.36 -16.08
CA ASP A 83 0.91 1.92 -17.05
C ASP A 83 2.22 1.53 -16.37
N ASN A 84 2.10 0.92 -15.20
CA ASN A 84 3.21 0.44 -14.37
C ASN A 84 4.25 1.53 -14.05
N VAL A 85 3.76 2.70 -13.68
CA VAL A 85 4.62 3.86 -13.42
C VAL A 85 5.65 3.61 -12.32
N PHE A 86 5.34 2.74 -11.35
CA PHE A 86 6.26 2.41 -10.28
C PHE A 86 7.07 1.13 -10.52
N ARG A 87 7.01 0.59 -11.72
CA ARG A 87 7.84 -0.54 -12.16
C ARG A 87 7.68 -1.78 -11.31
N MET A 88 6.44 -2.14 -11.02
CA MET A 88 6.16 -3.37 -10.32
C MET A 88 6.60 -4.58 -11.16
N ASN A 89 7.23 -5.57 -10.52
CA ASN A 89 7.54 -6.84 -11.17
C ASN A 89 7.35 -7.98 -10.17
N ARG A 90 7.20 -9.20 -10.69
CA ARG A 90 7.01 -10.39 -9.86
C ARG A 90 8.24 -11.29 -9.83
N ARG A 91 9.40 -10.71 -9.87
CA ARG A 91 10.66 -11.45 -9.78
C ARG A 91 10.97 -11.75 -8.32
N GLY A 92 10.25 -12.68 -7.73
CA GLY A 92 10.48 -13.06 -6.36
C GLY A 92 11.50 -14.18 -6.24
N THR A 93 12.24 -14.19 -5.14
CA THR A 93 13.13 -15.29 -4.79
C THR A 93 12.53 -16.18 -3.71
N THR A 94 11.51 -15.70 -3.02
CA THR A 94 10.84 -16.43 -1.95
C THR A 94 9.85 -17.42 -2.53
N ARG A 95 9.93 -18.65 -2.06
CA ARG A 95 9.02 -19.73 -2.46
C ARG A 95 8.14 -20.13 -1.30
N ARG A 96 6.92 -20.50 -1.60
CA ARG A 96 6.06 -21.17 -0.64
C ARG A 96 6.57 -22.57 -0.40
N PRO A 97 6.56 -23.05 0.85
CA PRO A 97 6.78 -24.47 1.10
C PRO A 97 5.78 -25.32 0.32
N GLY A 98 6.28 -26.37 -0.31
CA GLY A 98 5.44 -27.28 -1.07
C GLY A 98 5.04 -26.83 -2.46
N THR A 99 5.43 -25.62 -2.88
CA THR A 99 5.21 -25.20 -4.26
C THR A 99 6.40 -25.56 -5.14
N THR A 100 6.12 -25.96 -6.37
CA THR A 100 7.12 -26.20 -7.39
C THR A 100 7.06 -25.07 -8.41
N GLY A 101 8.22 -24.68 -8.92
CA GLY A 101 8.31 -23.64 -9.89
C GLY A 101 8.21 -22.23 -9.30
N PRO A 102 8.43 -21.24 -10.14
CA PRO A 102 8.37 -19.82 -9.73
C PRO A 102 6.99 -19.32 -9.48
#